data_aefca8a75a9869eb1366bdb780b7470c
#
_entry.id   aefca8a75a9869eb1366bdb780b7470c
#
_cell.length_a   1.000
_cell.length_b   1.000
_cell.length_c   1.000
_cell.angle_alpha   90.00
_cell.angle_beta   90.00
_cell.angle_gamma   90.00
#
_symmetry.space_group_name_H-M   'P 1'
#
loop_
_entity.id
_entity.type
_entity.pdbx_description
1 polymer ?
#
loop_
_entity_poly.entity_id
_entity_poly.type
_entity_poly.pdbx_seq_one_letter_code
_entity_poly.pdbx_strand_id
1 'polypeptide(L)'
;MKNCARYIICAISLFLTLSLIFDAFADDDHYRKRHRYRGGSEKNDDDSDDHDRNDYLKPVTNQTYKETCGECHFAYQPELLPSASWLKILNQLDDHFGEEIEADLDTIKTISDYLKTNGAENSSAKRSKKIMRSLRNQVPMRISDIPYIREKHHELGPEIYKRESIGSLANCTACHMTAKKGIYDDDDVKIPR
;
A
#
# COMPACT_ATOMS: atom_id res chain seq x y z
N MET A 1 -20.98 33.58 -48.83
CA MET A 1 -21.17 34.02 -47.45
C MET A 1 -22.62 33.87 -46.94
N LYS A 2 -23.50 33.10 -47.59
CA LYS A 2 -24.94 32.94 -47.18
C LYS A 2 -25.27 31.62 -46.49
N ASN A 3 -24.34 30.69 -46.39
CA ASN A 3 -24.58 29.33 -45.81
C ASN A 3 -24.10 29.17 -44.36
N CYS A 4 -23.27 30.07 -43.83
CA CYS A 4 -22.81 29.98 -42.42
C CYS A 4 -23.92 30.37 -41.40
N ALA A 5 -24.80 31.32 -41.78
CA ALA A 5 -25.87 31.77 -40.87
C ALA A 5 -26.94 30.71 -40.58
N ARG A 6 -27.16 29.78 -41.52
CA ARG A 6 -28.18 28.72 -41.38
C ARG A 6 -27.78 27.62 -40.40
N TYR A 7 -26.48 27.32 -40.30
CA TYR A 7 -25.96 26.29 -39.36
C TYR A 7 -25.88 26.78 -37.91
N ILE A 8 -25.68 28.08 -37.70
CA ILE A 8 -25.65 28.69 -36.37
C ILE A 8 -27.06 28.67 -35.72
N ILE A 9 -28.10 28.94 -36.50
CA ILE A 9 -29.48 28.93 -36.00
C ILE A 9 -29.93 27.50 -35.67
N CYS A 10 -29.56 26.49 -36.45
CA CYS A 10 -29.87 25.09 -36.13
C CYS A 10 -29.11 24.57 -34.89
N ALA A 11 -27.88 25.00 -34.65
CA ALA A 11 -27.12 24.61 -33.49
C ALA A 11 -27.67 25.20 -32.18
N ILE A 12 -28.15 26.44 -32.21
CA ILE A 12 -28.75 27.11 -31.04
C ILE A 12 -30.10 26.52 -30.67
N SER A 13 -30.93 26.11 -31.65
CA SER A 13 -32.20 25.47 -31.37
C SER A 13 -32.08 24.05 -30.82
N LEU A 14 -30.99 23.33 -31.16
CA LEU A 14 -30.72 21.97 -30.61
C LEU A 14 -30.24 22.01 -29.17
N PHE A 15 -29.52 23.07 -28.76
CA PHE A 15 -29.06 23.24 -27.38
C PHE A 15 -30.18 23.69 -26.42
N LEU A 16 -31.18 24.41 -26.90
CA LEU A 16 -32.31 24.86 -26.08
C LEU A 16 -33.35 23.77 -25.80
N THR A 17 -33.42 22.72 -26.60
CA THR A 17 -34.37 21.60 -26.38
C THR A 17 -33.77 20.50 -25.47
N LEU A 18 -32.43 20.47 -25.25
CA LEU A 18 -31.77 19.48 -24.40
C LEU A 18 -31.72 19.92 -22.92
N SER A 19 -32.00 21.19 -22.63
CA SER A 19 -31.95 21.72 -21.26
C SER A 19 -33.26 21.51 -20.45
N LEU A 20 -34.31 20.91 -21.03
CA LEU A 20 -35.61 20.73 -20.35
C LEU A 20 -35.93 19.29 -19.94
N ILE A 21 -34.97 18.35 -20.03
CA ILE A 21 -35.20 16.93 -19.71
C ILE A 21 -34.45 16.47 -18.43
N PHE A 22 -33.75 17.36 -17.71
CA PHE A 22 -32.96 16.98 -16.54
C PHE A 22 -33.54 17.33 -15.16
N ASP A 23 -34.83 17.69 -15.08
CA ASP A 23 -35.50 18.03 -13.82
C ASP A 23 -36.61 17.05 -13.41
N ALA A 24 -36.38 15.74 -13.49
CA ALA A 24 -37.35 14.78 -12.97
C ALA A 24 -36.74 13.43 -12.57
N PHE A 25 -35.71 13.42 -11.71
CA PHE A 25 -35.38 12.24 -10.91
C PHE A 25 -34.62 12.69 -9.64
N ALA A 26 -35.33 13.41 -8.76
CA ALA A 26 -35.00 13.45 -7.35
C ALA A 26 -35.90 12.40 -6.69
N ASP A 27 -35.45 11.15 -6.66
CA ASP A 27 -36.06 10.11 -5.84
C ASP A 27 -35.39 10.10 -4.48
N ASP A 28 -36.20 10.53 -3.51
CA ASP A 28 -35.94 10.42 -2.07
C ASP A 28 -35.91 8.94 -1.65
N ASP A 29 -34.75 8.31 -1.71
CA ASP A 29 -34.56 7.03 -1.05
C ASP A 29 -34.24 7.23 0.43
N HIS A 30 -35.31 7.48 1.20
CA HIS A 30 -35.37 7.21 2.62
C HIS A 30 -35.06 5.71 2.87
N TYR A 31 -33.76 5.37 2.98
CA TYR A 31 -33.35 4.08 3.49
C TYR A 31 -33.72 3.96 4.96
N ARG A 32 -34.98 3.56 5.23
CA ARG A 32 -35.43 3.10 6.55
C ARG A 32 -34.66 1.84 6.94
N LYS A 33 -33.60 1.99 7.70
CA LYS A 33 -32.93 0.92 8.43
C LYS A 33 -33.93 0.32 9.43
N ARG A 34 -34.65 -0.74 9.04
CA ARG A 34 -35.40 -1.58 9.99
C ARG A 34 -34.38 -2.33 10.84
N HIS A 35 -34.11 -1.82 12.01
CA HIS A 35 -33.47 -2.60 13.07
C HIS A 35 -34.42 -3.75 13.45
N ARG A 36 -34.15 -4.94 12.94
CA ARG A 36 -34.77 -6.16 13.41
C ARG A 36 -33.97 -6.60 14.63
N TYR A 37 -34.45 -6.21 15.80
CA TYR A 37 -33.99 -6.80 17.05
C TYR A 37 -34.29 -8.31 17.02
N ARG A 38 -33.29 -9.12 16.85
CA ARG A 38 -33.31 -10.53 17.13
C ARG A 38 -32.36 -10.75 18.30
N GLY A 39 -32.93 -10.94 19.48
CA GLY A 39 -32.18 -11.28 20.68
C GLY A 39 -31.37 -12.57 20.43
N GLY A 40 -30.14 -12.55 20.83
CA GLY A 40 -29.22 -13.66 20.72
C GLY A 40 -27.86 -13.26 21.24
N SER A 41 -27.61 -13.66 22.50
CA SER A 41 -26.30 -13.86 23.12
C SER A 41 -25.32 -12.67 23.01
N GLU A 42 -25.19 -11.97 24.11
CA GLU A 42 -24.03 -11.16 24.44
C GLU A 42 -22.78 -12.02 24.27
N LYS A 43 -22.15 -11.93 23.09
CA LYS A 43 -20.72 -12.15 23.00
C LYS A 43 -20.11 -10.88 23.54
N ASN A 44 -19.56 -10.98 24.73
CA ASN A 44 -18.57 -10.04 25.20
C ASN A 44 -17.48 -10.03 24.12
N ASP A 45 -17.47 -9.00 23.27
CA ASP A 45 -16.31 -8.59 22.53
C ASP A 45 -15.36 -8.03 23.59
N ASP A 46 -14.72 -8.96 24.32
CA ASP A 46 -13.50 -8.70 25.02
C ASP A 46 -12.50 -8.33 23.92
N ASP A 47 -12.38 -7.04 23.64
CA ASP A 47 -11.18 -6.44 23.04
C ASP A 47 -10.03 -6.62 24.04
N SER A 48 -9.71 -7.89 24.32
CA SER A 48 -8.43 -8.24 24.89
C SER A 48 -7.42 -7.90 23.81
N ASP A 49 -6.56 -6.91 24.09
CA ASP A 49 -5.32 -6.55 23.42
C ASP A 49 -4.34 -7.74 23.34
N ASP A 50 -4.82 -8.87 22.85
CA ASP A 50 -4.01 -10.01 22.49
C ASP A 50 -3.44 -9.68 21.11
N HIS A 51 -2.34 -8.90 21.11
CA HIS A 51 -1.50 -8.67 19.94
C HIS A 51 -1.13 -10.03 19.39
N ASP A 52 -1.99 -10.54 18.49
CA ASP A 52 -1.88 -11.87 17.93
C ASP A 52 -0.55 -11.93 17.17
N ARG A 53 0.39 -12.73 17.69
CA ARG A 53 1.72 -12.95 17.09
C ARG A 53 1.66 -13.29 15.59
N ASN A 54 0.47 -13.65 15.09
CA ASN A 54 0.20 -13.84 13.67
C ASN A 54 0.18 -12.54 12.85
N ASP A 55 0.19 -11.36 13.48
CA ASP A 55 0.28 -10.08 12.78
C ASP A 55 1.73 -9.70 12.46
N TYR A 56 2.70 -10.26 13.16
CA TYR A 56 4.11 -9.91 13.01
C TYR A 56 4.75 -10.62 11.82
N LEU A 57 5.63 -9.88 11.15
CA LEU A 57 6.49 -10.43 10.12
C LEU A 57 7.73 -11.04 10.78
N LYS A 58 8.33 -12.01 10.10
CA LYS A 58 9.57 -12.61 10.61
C LYS A 58 10.72 -11.61 10.52
N PRO A 59 11.55 -11.49 11.56
CA PRO A 59 12.79 -10.73 11.45
C PRO A 59 13.66 -11.29 10.32
N VAL A 60 14.39 -10.40 9.63
CA VAL A 60 15.34 -10.82 8.61
C VAL A 60 16.47 -11.63 9.25
N THR A 61 16.71 -12.85 8.74
CA THR A 61 17.71 -13.77 9.28
C THR A 61 18.91 -13.98 8.36
N ASN A 62 18.74 -13.77 7.03
CA ASN A 62 19.82 -13.93 6.06
C ASN A 62 20.85 -12.81 6.21
N GLN A 63 22.10 -13.16 6.53
CA GLN A 63 23.14 -12.18 6.79
C GLN A 63 23.58 -11.45 5.52
N THR A 64 23.75 -12.19 4.42
CA THR A 64 24.12 -11.61 3.12
C THR A 64 23.09 -10.56 2.68
N TYR A 65 21.78 -10.88 2.79
CA TYR A 65 20.73 -9.92 2.50
C TYR A 65 20.75 -8.69 3.40
N LYS A 66 21.02 -8.87 4.72
CA LYS A 66 21.13 -7.75 5.66
C LYS A 66 22.30 -6.82 5.32
N GLU A 67 23.44 -7.37 4.99
CA GLU A 67 24.66 -6.62 4.71
C GLU A 67 24.53 -5.90 3.39
N THR A 68 24.14 -6.60 2.31
CA THR A 68 24.06 -6.00 0.97
C THR A 68 22.90 -5.01 0.85
N CYS A 69 21.68 -5.39 1.25
CA CYS A 69 20.49 -4.55 1.06
C CYS A 69 20.19 -3.63 2.25
N GLY A 70 20.90 -3.81 3.35
CA GLY A 70 20.75 -3.01 4.57
C GLY A 70 21.77 -1.89 4.74
N GLU A 71 22.62 -1.65 3.75
CA GLU A 71 23.69 -0.66 3.82
C GLU A 71 23.18 0.78 3.80
N CYS A 72 22.24 1.07 2.92
CA CYS A 72 21.66 2.42 2.76
C CYS A 72 20.36 2.62 3.53
N HIS A 73 19.56 1.58 3.71
CA HIS A 73 18.36 1.56 4.52
C HIS A 73 18.26 0.22 5.26
N PHE A 74 17.34 0.07 6.20
CA PHE A 74 17.22 -1.22 6.86
C PHE A 74 16.74 -2.30 5.87
N ALA A 75 17.23 -3.53 6.02
CA ALA A 75 16.79 -4.66 5.23
C ALA A 75 15.33 -4.99 5.56
N TYR A 76 14.44 -4.73 4.62
CA TYR A 76 13.01 -4.98 4.78
C TYR A 76 12.71 -6.47 4.94
N GLN A 77 11.66 -6.82 5.68
CA GLN A 77 11.18 -8.20 5.73
C GLN A 77 10.73 -8.65 4.33
N PRO A 78 11.18 -9.82 3.85
CA PRO A 78 10.74 -10.34 2.55
C PRO A 78 9.22 -10.44 2.40
N GLU A 79 8.52 -10.64 3.50
CA GLU A 79 7.07 -10.75 3.61
C GLU A 79 6.32 -9.44 3.27
N LEU A 80 7.00 -8.32 3.07
CA LEU A 80 6.41 -7.03 2.68
C LEU A 80 6.17 -6.89 1.17
N LEU A 81 6.80 -7.74 0.33
CA LEU A 81 6.59 -7.75 -1.11
C LEU A 81 6.46 -9.18 -1.63
N PRO A 82 5.72 -9.41 -2.73
CA PRO A 82 5.72 -10.70 -3.40
C PRO A 82 7.08 -11.02 -4.01
N SER A 83 7.40 -12.29 -4.13
CA SER A 83 8.66 -12.78 -4.73
C SER A 83 8.92 -12.17 -6.11
N ALA A 84 7.88 -12.00 -6.93
CA ALA A 84 7.99 -11.37 -8.24
C ALA A 84 8.49 -9.92 -8.17
N SER A 85 8.09 -9.15 -7.14
CA SER A 85 8.57 -7.79 -6.90
C SER A 85 10.05 -7.80 -6.51
N TRP A 86 10.45 -8.69 -5.62
CA TRP A 86 11.84 -8.83 -5.21
C TRP A 86 12.75 -9.18 -6.39
N LEU A 87 12.34 -10.14 -7.23
CA LEU A 87 13.09 -10.49 -8.43
C LEU A 87 13.20 -9.33 -9.41
N LYS A 88 12.13 -8.54 -9.56
CA LYS A 88 12.17 -7.35 -10.40
C LYS A 88 13.15 -6.31 -9.86
N ILE A 89 13.23 -6.12 -8.55
CA ILE A 89 14.22 -5.24 -7.90
C ILE A 89 15.64 -5.77 -8.15
N LEU A 90 15.89 -7.06 -7.93
CA LEU A 90 17.21 -7.67 -8.14
C LEU A 90 17.69 -7.62 -9.59
N ASN A 91 16.77 -7.55 -10.56
CA ASN A 91 17.12 -7.39 -11.98
C ASN A 91 17.39 -5.95 -12.38
N GLN A 92 17.32 -4.99 -11.46
CA GLN A 92 17.52 -3.54 -11.69
C GLN A 92 18.45 -2.95 -10.63
N LEU A 93 19.50 -3.69 -10.25
CA LEU A 93 20.48 -3.21 -9.27
C LEU A 93 21.41 -2.14 -9.82
N ASP A 94 21.57 -2.07 -11.13
CA ASP A 94 22.27 -1.01 -11.87
C ASP A 94 21.54 0.35 -11.82
N ASP A 95 20.25 0.33 -11.52
CA ASP A 95 19.44 1.55 -11.27
C ASP A 95 18.43 1.26 -10.14
N HIS A 96 18.94 1.06 -8.93
CA HIS A 96 18.10 0.86 -7.74
C HIS A 96 17.58 2.20 -7.23
N PHE A 97 16.56 2.73 -7.90
CA PHE A 97 15.92 4.02 -7.57
C PHE A 97 16.87 5.23 -7.67
N GLY A 98 17.82 5.19 -8.59
CA GLY A 98 18.82 6.22 -8.82
C GLY A 98 20.20 5.91 -8.22
N GLU A 99 20.34 4.80 -7.51
CA GLU A 99 21.60 4.32 -6.95
C GLU A 99 22.03 3.01 -7.63
N GLU A 100 23.32 2.84 -7.87
CA GLU A 100 23.90 1.59 -8.37
C GLU A 100 24.31 0.70 -7.19
N ILE A 101 23.88 -0.56 -7.22
CA ILE A 101 24.22 -1.56 -6.19
C ILE A 101 25.10 -2.63 -6.85
N GLU A 102 26.35 -2.67 -6.46
CA GLU A 102 27.29 -3.70 -6.88
C GLU A 102 27.15 -4.96 -6.03
N ALA A 103 26.92 -6.10 -6.65
CA ALA A 103 26.94 -7.40 -5.99
C ALA A 103 27.37 -8.49 -6.97
N ASP A 104 28.15 -9.45 -6.50
CA ASP A 104 28.55 -10.60 -7.30
C ASP A 104 27.39 -11.58 -7.49
N LEU A 105 27.53 -12.49 -8.47
CA LEU A 105 26.48 -13.42 -8.85
C LEU A 105 26.07 -14.40 -7.74
N ASP A 106 27.00 -14.79 -6.87
CA ASP A 106 26.72 -15.71 -5.76
C ASP A 106 25.95 -14.99 -4.66
N THR A 107 26.31 -13.75 -4.39
CA THR A 107 25.55 -12.84 -3.49
C THR A 107 24.12 -12.63 -4.01
N ILE A 108 23.95 -12.27 -5.29
CA ILE A 108 22.63 -12.07 -5.91
C ILE A 108 21.81 -13.36 -5.85
N LYS A 109 22.41 -14.52 -6.14
CA LYS A 109 21.76 -15.81 -6.04
C LYS A 109 21.27 -16.11 -4.63
N THR A 110 22.13 -15.92 -3.64
CA THR A 110 21.81 -16.16 -2.22
C THR A 110 20.65 -15.30 -1.76
N ILE A 111 20.68 -14.01 -2.10
CA ILE A 111 19.60 -13.06 -1.79
C ILE A 111 18.32 -13.43 -2.51
N SER A 112 18.41 -13.77 -3.81
CA SER A 112 17.25 -14.17 -4.63
C SER A 112 16.53 -15.39 -4.06
N ASP A 113 17.27 -16.42 -3.69
CA ASP A 113 16.70 -17.65 -3.13
C ASP A 113 16.03 -17.39 -1.77
N TYR A 114 16.66 -16.55 -0.93
CA TYR A 114 16.08 -16.13 0.34
C TYR A 114 14.77 -15.35 0.15
N LEU A 115 14.76 -14.36 -0.73
CA LEU A 115 13.59 -13.51 -0.99
C LEU A 115 12.44 -14.26 -1.65
N LYS A 116 12.73 -15.19 -2.57
CA LYS A 116 11.73 -16.08 -3.18
C LYS A 116 11.05 -16.96 -2.14
N THR A 117 11.84 -17.56 -1.26
CA THR A 117 11.32 -18.50 -0.26
C THR A 117 10.47 -17.78 0.81
N ASN A 118 10.79 -16.52 1.11
CA ASN A 118 10.19 -15.79 2.20
C ASN A 118 9.29 -14.62 1.73
N GLY A 119 8.93 -14.53 0.45
CA GLY A 119 8.04 -13.50 -0.09
C GLY A 119 6.66 -13.50 0.54
N ALA A 120 5.92 -12.42 0.36
CA ALA A 120 4.63 -12.18 1.00
C ALA A 120 3.60 -13.31 0.76
N GLU A 121 3.60 -13.94 -0.41
CA GLU A 121 2.73 -15.06 -0.77
C GLU A 121 3.00 -16.32 0.06
N ASN A 122 4.21 -16.48 0.58
CA ASN A 122 4.64 -17.63 1.36
C ASN A 122 4.47 -17.43 2.88
N SER A 123 3.98 -16.24 3.27
CA SER A 123 3.81 -15.87 4.69
C SER A 123 2.44 -16.25 5.24
N SER A 124 2.41 -16.73 6.47
CA SER A 124 1.17 -16.92 7.23
C SER A 124 0.69 -15.64 7.92
N ALA A 125 1.54 -14.59 8.02
CA ALA A 125 1.23 -13.35 8.72
C ALA A 125 0.00 -12.64 8.13
N LYS A 126 -0.88 -12.15 9.00
CA LYS A 126 -2.09 -11.43 8.58
C LYS A 126 -1.76 -10.21 7.72
N ARG A 127 -0.67 -9.49 8.06
CA ARG A 127 -0.19 -8.33 7.30
C ARG A 127 0.16 -8.70 5.87
N SER A 128 0.95 -9.75 5.65
CA SER A 128 1.31 -10.24 4.31
C SER A 128 0.08 -10.64 3.50
N LYS A 129 -0.88 -11.31 4.13
CA LYS A 129 -2.16 -11.66 3.48
C LYS A 129 -2.98 -10.42 3.07
N LYS A 130 -2.97 -9.34 3.89
CA LYS A 130 -3.62 -8.07 3.55
C LYS A 130 -2.89 -7.38 2.39
N ILE A 131 -1.55 -7.39 2.39
CA ILE A 131 -0.72 -6.91 1.30
C ILE A 131 -1.08 -7.64 0.00
N MET A 132 -0.98 -8.97 -0.03
CA MET A 132 -1.26 -9.78 -1.23
C MET A 132 -2.66 -9.55 -1.79
N ARG A 133 -3.68 -9.47 -0.92
CA ARG A 133 -5.05 -9.16 -1.34
C ARG A 133 -5.18 -7.78 -1.98
N SER A 134 -4.47 -6.78 -1.46
CA SER A 134 -4.53 -5.41 -1.96
C SER A 134 -3.86 -5.24 -3.32
N LEU A 135 -2.88 -6.07 -3.63
CA LEU A 135 -2.09 -5.97 -4.86
C LEU A 135 -2.86 -6.39 -6.13
N ARG A 136 -3.87 -7.27 -6.04
CA ARG A 136 -4.66 -7.72 -7.21
C ARG A 136 -3.79 -8.06 -8.42
N ASN A 137 -2.72 -8.84 -8.22
CA ASN A 137 -1.72 -9.23 -9.23
C ASN A 137 -0.74 -8.12 -9.67
N GLN A 138 -0.73 -6.96 -9.02
CA GLN A 138 0.32 -5.95 -9.25
C GLN A 138 1.66 -6.42 -8.69
N VAL A 139 2.75 -6.00 -9.35
CA VAL A 139 4.13 -6.29 -8.96
C VAL A 139 4.84 -4.96 -8.68
N PRO A 140 4.57 -4.31 -7.53
CA PRO A 140 5.19 -3.04 -7.17
C PRO A 140 6.67 -3.26 -6.84
N MET A 141 7.51 -2.26 -7.13
CA MET A 141 8.93 -2.26 -6.71
C MET A 141 9.13 -1.52 -5.38
N ARG A 142 8.17 -0.71 -4.97
CA ARG A 142 8.24 0.04 -3.71
C ARG A 142 7.17 -0.47 -2.75
N ILE A 143 7.55 -0.71 -1.50
CA ILE A 143 6.61 -1.07 -0.43
C ILE A 143 5.56 0.03 -0.24
N SER A 144 5.97 1.29 -0.39
CA SER A 144 5.08 2.46 -0.32
C SER A 144 4.02 2.54 -1.44
N ASP A 145 4.18 1.77 -2.53
CA ASP A 145 3.20 1.74 -3.62
C ASP A 145 2.10 0.68 -3.40
N ILE A 146 2.24 -0.17 -2.40
CA ILE A 146 1.25 -1.19 -2.05
C ILE A 146 -0.03 -0.50 -1.56
N PRO A 147 -1.21 -0.82 -2.14
CA PRO A 147 -2.46 -0.16 -1.76
C PRO A 147 -2.78 -0.27 -0.26
N TYR A 148 -2.54 -1.42 0.36
CA TYR A 148 -2.71 -1.61 1.80
C TYR A 148 -1.80 -0.69 2.64
N ILE A 149 -0.54 -0.51 2.23
CA ILE A 149 0.41 0.37 2.94
C ILE A 149 -0.01 1.83 2.77
N ARG A 150 -0.40 2.24 1.56
CA ARG A 150 -0.89 3.60 1.29
C ARG A 150 -2.14 3.92 2.11
N GLU A 151 -3.06 2.97 2.23
CA GLU A 151 -4.27 3.13 3.04
C GLU A 151 -3.94 3.35 4.51
N LYS A 152 -2.99 2.60 5.06
CA LYS A 152 -2.54 2.76 6.45
C LYS A 152 -1.83 4.09 6.73
N HIS A 153 -1.37 4.78 5.70
CA HIS A 153 -0.63 6.05 5.82
C HIS A 153 -1.36 7.23 5.15
N HIS A 154 -2.65 7.07 4.82
CA HIS A 154 -3.39 8.07 4.03
C HIS A 154 -3.56 9.41 4.75
N GLU A 155 -3.54 9.42 6.09
CA GLU A 155 -3.65 10.63 6.91
C GLU A 155 -2.36 11.45 6.97
N LEU A 156 -1.21 10.87 6.53
CA LEU A 156 0.08 11.54 6.58
C LEU A 156 0.31 12.34 5.29
N GLY A 157 0.35 13.66 5.41
CA GLY A 157 0.61 14.56 4.29
C GLY A 157 2.10 14.57 3.87
N PRO A 158 2.39 15.06 2.64
CA PRO A 158 3.74 15.12 2.11
C PRO A 158 4.74 15.91 2.98
N GLU A 159 4.25 16.87 3.77
CA GLU A 159 5.05 17.67 4.71
C GLU A 159 5.67 16.83 5.83
N ILE A 160 5.02 15.71 6.20
CA ILE A 160 5.54 14.78 7.20
C ILE A 160 6.76 14.04 6.64
N TYR A 161 6.64 13.47 5.43
CA TYR A 161 7.72 12.70 4.81
C TYR A 161 8.93 13.54 4.39
N LYS A 162 8.75 14.86 4.18
CA LYS A 162 9.81 15.80 3.82
C LYS A 162 10.63 16.27 5.02
N ARG A 163 10.24 15.95 6.25
CA ARG A 163 11.03 16.28 7.43
C ARG A 163 12.39 15.59 7.34
N GLU A 164 13.45 16.29 7.69
CA GLU A 164 14.82 15.75 7.70
C GLU A 164 14.93 14.51 8.59
N SER A 165 14.19 14.48 9.69
CA SER A 165 14.11 13.35 10.63
C SER A 165 13.45 12.09 10.03
N ILE A 166 12.76 12.19 8.88
CA ILE A 166 12.05 11.09 8.23
C ILE A 166 12.62 10.83 6.84
N GLY A 167 12.73 11.84 5.99
CA GLY A 167 13.30 11.79 4.65
C GLY A 167 12.36 11.22 3.60
N SER A 168 11.71 10.11 3.85
CA SER A 168 10.79 9.47 2.90
C SER A 168 9.83 8.47 3.56
N LEU A 169 8.73 8.13 2.87
CA LEU A 169 7.81 7.06 3.29
C LEU A 169 8.48 5.66 3.29
N ALA A 170 9.63 5.51 2.63
CA ALA A 170 10.40 4.26 2.67
C ALA A 170 11.17 4.08 3.97
N ASN A 171 11.41 5.16 4.76
CA ASN A 171 12.10 5.07 6.03
C ASN A 171 11.13 4.66 7.16
N CYS A 172 10.68 3.41 7.11
CA CYS A 172 9.72 2.87 8.10
C CYS A 172 10.25 2.98 9.54
N THR A 173 11.57 2.84 9.74
CA THR A 173 12.20 2.88 11.07
C THR A 173 12.18 4.27 11.71
N ALA A 174 11.94 5.33 10.94
CA ALA A 174 11.77 6.66 11.48
C ALA A 174 10.55 6.78 12.40
N CYS A 175 9.47 6.08 12.06
CA CYS A 175 8.20 6.10 12.82
C CYS A 175 7.94 4.78 13.55
N HIS A 176 8.28 3.63 12.95
CA HIS A 176 8.10 2.31 13.51
C HIS A 176 9.40 1.80 14.14
N MET A 177 9.61 2.10 15.41
CA MET A 177 10.84 1.75 16.14
C MET A 177 11.11 0.24 16.19
N THR A 178 10.07 -0.56 16.05
CA THR A 178 10.09 -2.03 16.09
C THR A 178 10.15 -2.68 14.70
N ALA A 179 10.18 -1.88 13.60
CA ALA A 179 10.17 -2.36 12.23
C ALA A 179 11.25 -3.41 11.92
N LYS A 180 12.46 -3.24 12.43
CA LYS A 180 13.55 -4.23 12.26
C LYS A 180 13.22 -5.60 12.84
N LYS A 181 12.30 -5.67 13.81
CA LYS A 181 11.80 -6.92 14.42
C LYS A 181 10.58 -7.48 13.68
N GLY A 182 10.09 -6.81 12.61
CA GLY A 182 8.88 -7.19 11.88
C GLY A 182 7.58 -6.75 12.54
N ILE A 183 7.65 -5.90 13.56
CA ILE A 183 6.52 -5.40 14.33
C ILE A 183 6.17 -3.98 13.84
N TYR A 184 4.91 -3.78 13.45
CA TYR A 184 4.39 -2.52 12.88
C TYR A 184 3.05 -2.18 13.54
N ASP A 185 3.01 -2.24 14.87
CA ASP A 185 1.80 -1.90 15.63
C ASP A 185 1.53 -0.40 15.58
N ASP A 186 0.26 -0.05 15.47
CA ASP A 186 -0.17 1.35 15.37
C ASP A 186 0.09 2.09 16.71
N ASP A 187 0.05 1.39 17.85
CA ASP A 187 0.30 1.94 19.19
C ASP A 187 1.76 2.30 19.44
N ASP A 188 2.69 1.66 18.73
CA ASP A 188 4.13 1.91 18.85
C ASP A 188 4.65 3.02 17.90
N VAL A 189 3.77 3.64 17.10
CA VAL A 189 4.15 4.65 16.11
C VAL A 189 4.54 5.97 16.79
N LYS A 190 5.71 6.49 16.44
CA LYS A 190 6.21 7.80 16.89
C LYS A 190 6.64 8.63 15.68
N ILE A 191 5.85 9.62 15.32
CA ILE A 191 6.18 10.51 14.21
C ILE A 191 7.15 11.58 14.69
N PRO A 192 8.42 11.60 14.20
CA PRO A 192 9.41 12.63 14.59
C PRO A 192 8.96 14.04 14.17
N ARG A 193 9.35 15.01 14.97
CA ARG A 193 9.10 16.43 14.68
C ARG A 193 10.13 16.99 13.72
#